data_b28dcef7426feabc0086d58808d3853f
#
_entry.id   b28dcef7426feabc0086d58808d3853f
#
_cell.length_a   1.000
_cell.length_b   1.000
_cell.length_c   1.000
_cell.angle_alpha   90.00
_cell.angle_beta   90.00
_cell.angle_gamma   90.00
#
_symmetry.space_group_name_H-M   'P 1'
#
loop_
_entity.id
_entity.type
_entity.pdbx_description
1 polymer ?
#
loop_
_entity_poly.entity_id
_entity_poly.type
_entity_poly.pdbx_seq_one_letter_code
_entity_poly.pdbx_strand_id
1 'polypeptide(L)'
;SIKENKSKKIIFKDHYNYLISENNFFYYEDEFGNLKLPLPNLIGQFQLINISAAIATVRSLKNLNITDEQIKKGITKIKSIARLQEIKNGKLKNLIKNNKLFVDGSHNPLGAKALAEYLDTLNCKKHMILGMMLNKDHNQYLSFFKGKINSLTTIDIPNQENAIERNELKNKLKLEGLEINSKPSIQEAISSIPLKDNEIILITGSLYLAGEVLNLN
;
A
#
# COMPACT_ATOMS: atom_id res chain seq x y z
N SER A 1 23.09 -2.10 18.59
CA SER A 1 23.20 -3.00 17.41
C SER A 1 22.71 -4.42 17.75
N ILE A 2 22.51 -5.28 16.73
CA ILE A 2 22.08 -6.70 16.92
C ILE A 2 23.10 -7.45 17.79
N LYS A 3 24.40 -7.16 17.64
CA LYS A 3 25.49 -7.77 18.42
C LYS A 3 25.46 -7.36 19.88
N GLU A 4 25.20 -6.10 20.16
CA GLU A 4 25.12 -5.56 21.54
C GLU A 4 23.95 -6.15 22.33
N ASN A 5 22.82 -6.38 21.67
CA ASN A 5 21.61 -6.90 22.31
C ASN A 5 21.50 -8.44 22.27
N LYS A 6 22.52 -9.15 21.79
CA LYS A 6 22.52 -10.62 21.61
C LYS A 6 21.31 -11.17 20.83
N SER A 7 20.76 -10.35 19.92
CA SER A 7 19.58 -10.72 19.14
C SER A 7 19.94 -11.69 18.02
N LYS A 8 19.08 -12.70 17.77
CA LYS A 8 19.23 -13.60 16.62
C LYS A 8 18.88 -12.83 15.34
N LYS A 9 19.79 -12.89 14.36
CA LYS A 9 19.57 -12.29 13.04
C LYS A 9 18.86 -13.29 12.15
N ILE A 10 17.71 -12.92 11.58
CA ILE A 10 16.95 -13.72 10.62
C ILE A 10 16.70 -12.85 9.38
N ILE A 11 17.25 -13.25 8.24
CA ILE A 11 17.28 -12.45 7.01
C ILE A 11 16.59 -13.20 5.89
N PHE A 12 15.77 -12.49 5.13
CA PHE A 12 15.16 -12.99 3.91
C PHE A 12 16.22 -13.42 2.88
N LYS A 13 16.00 -14.55 2.24
CA LYS A 13 16.87 -15.27 1.31
C LYS A 13 18.07 -15.99 1.93
N ASP A 14 18.50 -15.62 3.13
CA ASP A 14 19.59 -16.29 3.84
C ASP A 14 19.06 -17.35 4.83
N HIS A 15 17.96 -17.05 5.53
CA HIS A 15 17.43 -17.87 6.61
C HIS A 15 16.00 -18.34 6.35
N TYR A 16 15.27 -17.65 5.50
CA TYR A 16 13.94 -18.02 5.03
C TYR A 16 13.69 -17.49 3.63
N ASN A 17 12.83 -18.16 2.90
CA ASN A 17 12.46 -17.78 1.55
C ASN A 17 10.99 -18.14 1.25
N TYR A 18 10.49 -17.71 0.10
CA TYR A 18 9.20 -18.15 -0.41
C TYR A 18 9.21 -18.28 -1.94
N LEU A 19 8.32 -19.13 -2.44
CA LEU A 19 8.02 -19.29 -3.87
C LEU A 19 6.50 -19.27 -4.05
N ILE A 20 6.04 -18.76 -5.20
CA ILE A 20 4.65 -18.89 -5.64
C ILE A 20 4.63 -19.91 -6.77
N SER A 21 3.81 -20.95 -6.63
CA SER A 21 3.62 -21.92 -7.68
C SER A 21 2.61 -21.44 -8.73
N GLU A 22 2.67 -22.08 -9.91
CA GLU A 22 1.69 -21.86 -11.00
C GLU A 22 0.23 -22.11 -10.56
N ASN A 23 0.02 -22.96 -9.56
CA ASN A 23 -1.28 -23.25 -8.98
C ASN A 23 -1.70 -22.29 -7.86
N ASN A 24 -1.09 -21.11 -7.78
CA ASN A 24 -1.41 -20.09 -6.77
C ASN A 24 -1.24 -20.57 -5.31
N PHE A 25 -0.25 -21.40 -5.01
CA PHE A 25 0.16 -21.69 -3.66
C PHE A 25 1.39 -20.88 -3.27
N PHE A 26 1.42 -20.48 -2.00
CA PHE A 26 2.55 -19.82 -1.35
C PHE A 26 3.38 -20.88 -0.61
N TYR A 27 4.57 -21.17 -1.13
CA TYR A 27 5.51 -22.08 -0.50
C TYR A 27 6.52 -21.25 0.30
N TYR A 28 6.55 -21.49 1.58
CA TYR A 28 7.50 -20.88 2.51
C TYR A 28 8.50 -21.92 2.99
N GLU A 29 9.77 -21.53 3.18
CA GLU A 29 10.84 -22.40 3.69
C GLU A 29 11.70 -21.65 4.72
N ASP A 30 12.13 -22.33 5.78
CA ASP A 30 13.11 -21.90 6.76
C ASP A 30 13.84 -23.09 7.41
N GLU A 31 14.64 -22.85 8.45
CA GLU A 31 15.35 -23.88 9.21
C GLU A 31 14.43 -24.94 9.87
N PHE A 32 13.14 -24.65 10.03
CA PHE A 32 12.15 -25.56 10.62
C PHE A 32 11.40 -26.39 9.56
N GLY A 33 11.72 -26.24 8.28
CA GLY A 33 11.12 -26.96 7.15
C GLY A 33 10.14 -26.14 6.31
N ASN A 34 9.49 -26.82 5.38
CA ASN A 34 8.69 -26.20 4.33
C ASN A 34 7.19 -26.16 4.69
N LEU A 35 6.53 -25.06 4.35
CA LEU A 35 5.07 -24.90 4.47
C LEU A 35 4.45 -24.67 3.11
N LYS A 36 3.44 -25.46 2.77
CA LYS A 36 2.53 -25.20 1.65
C LYS A 36 1.31 -24.45 2.16
N LEU A 37 1.17 -23.20 1.79
CA LEU A 37 0.19 -22.27 2.32
C LEU A 37 -0.73 -21.76 1.19
N PRO A 38 -1.99 -21.40 1.48
CA PRO A 38 -2.82 -20.65 0.54
C PRO A 38 -2.22 -19.26 0.31
N LEU A 39 -2.54 -18.63 -0.82
CA LEU A 39 -2.21 -17.22 -0.99
C LEU A 39 -2.90 -16.36 0.06
N PRO A 40 -2.21 -15.36 0.59
CA PRO A 40 -2.83 -14.39 1.48
C PRO A 40 -3.88 -13.55 0.75
N ASN A 41 -4.82 -13.02 1.50
CA ASN A 41 -5.85 -12.12 0.98
C ASN A 41 -5.39 -10.65 0.87
N LEU A 42 -4.09 -10.41 0.72
CA LEU A 42 -3.48 -9.08 0.56
C LEU A 42 -3.05 -8.86 -0.88
N ILE A 43 -3.21 -7.64 -1.36
CA ILE A 43 -2.84 -7.22 -2.71
C ILE A 43 -1.38 -6.74 -2.73
N GLY A 44 -0.63 -7.16 -3.75
CA GLY A 44 0.74 -6.73 -4.03
C GLY A 44 1.81 -7.73 -3.58
N GLN A 45 2.80 -7.97 -4.44
CA GLN A 45 3.89 -8.94 -4.19
C GLN A 45 4.73 -8.60 -2.95
N PHE A 46 4.89 -7.31 -2.63
CA PHE A 46 5.60 -6.87 -1.43
C PHE A 46 4.96 -7.39 -0.12
N GLN A 47 3.66 -7.69 -0.14
CA GLN A 47 2.98 -8.28 1.02
C GLN A 47 3.45 -9.72 1.29
N LEU A 48 3.88 -10.45 0.27
CA LEU A 48 4.42 -11.80 0.44
C LEU A 48 5.74 -11.79 1.22
N ILE A 49 6.58 -10.77 0.99
CA ILE A 49 7.80 -10.55 1.79
C ILE A 49 7.45 -10.26 3.24
N ASN A 50 6.46 -9.39 3.48
CA ASN A 50 6.02 -9.06 4.83
C ASN A 50 5.44 -10.29 5.57
N ILE A 51 4.66 -11.09 4.88
CA ILE A 51 4.07 -12.32 5.42
C ILE A 51 5.16 -13.36 5.70
N SER A 52 6.13 -13.52 4.80
CA SER A 52 7.27 -14.41 5.02
C SER A 52 8.06 -14.01 6.28
N ALA A 53 8.29 -12.72 6.47
CA ALA A 53 8.96 -12.19 7.66
C ALA A 53 8.13 -12.46 8.93
N ALA A 54 6.80 -12.30 8.86
CA ALA A 54 5.92 -12.61 9.99
C ALA A 54 5.93 -14.11 10.32
N ILE A 55 5.91 -15.01 9.33
CA ILE A 55 6.01 -16.45 9.53
C ILE A 55 7.35 -16.81 10.14
N ALA A 56 8.47 -16.28 9.62
CA ALA A 56 9.81 -16.50 10.16
C ALA A 56 9.91 -16.07 11.64
N THR A 57 9.31 -14.92 11.96
CA THR A 57 9.26 -14.40 13.32
C THR A 57 8.50 -15.36 14.24
N VAL A 58 7.27 -15.72 13.86
CA VAL A 58 6.39 -16.58 14.66
C VAL A 58 7.03 -17.94 14.91
N ARG A 59 7.62 -18.58 13.89
CA ARG A 59 8.29 -19.89 14.01
C ARG A 59 9.57 -19.84 14.85
N SER A 60 10.20 -18.68 14.93
CA SER A 60 11.42 -18.47 15.74
C SER A 60 11.15 -18.23 17.23
N LEU A 61 9.91 -17.95 17.61
CA LEU A 61 9.54 -17.66 19.01
C LEU A 61 9.37 -18.94 19.81
N LYS A 62 10.39 -19.31 20.57
CA LYS A 62 10.42 -20.56 21.38
C LYS A 62 9.32 -20.69 22.42
N ASN A 63 8.75 -19.58 22.85
CA ASN A 63 7.71 -19.54 23.90
C ASN A 63 6.29 -19.60 23.34
N LEU A 64 6.12 -19.71 22.02
CA LEU A 64 4.82 -19.81 21.38
C LEU A 64 4.73 -21.12 20.59
N ASN A 65 3.80 -21.98 21.00
CA ASN A 65 3.49 -23.23 20.26
C ASN A 65 2.45 -22.91 19.17
N ILE A 66 2.91 -22.32 18.05
CA ILE A 66 2.04 -22.00 16.92
C ILE A 66 2.18 -23.13 15.88
N THR A 67 1.08 -23.79 15.58
CA THR A 67 1.06 -24.89 14.60
C THR A 67 0.98 -24.36 13.16
N ASP A 68 1.42 -25.19 12.21
CA ASP A 68 1.35 -24.89 10.78
C ASP A 68 -0.10 -24.62 10.31
N GLU A 69 -1.09 -25.30 10.88
CA GLU A 69 -2.50 -25.04 10.59
C GLU A 69 -2.97 -23.69 11.13
N GLN A 70 -2.43 -23.22 12.25
CA GLN A 70 -2.73 -21.87 12.76
C GLN A 70 -2.10 -20.79 11.86
N ILE A 71 -0.88 -21.01 11.37
CA ILE A 71 -0.24 -20.11 10.37
C ILE A 71 -1.10 -20.05 9.11
N LYS A 72 -1.45 -21.21 8.54
CA LYS A 72 -2.29 -21.35 7.36
C LYS A 72 -3.63 -20.62 7.47
N LYS A 73 -4.31 -20.80 8.61
CA LYS A 73 -5.55 -20.10 8.92
C LYS A 73 -5.36 -18.61 9.13
N GLY A 74 -4.22 -18.21 9.73
CA GLY A 74 -3.88 -16.82 10.01
C GLY A 74 -3.71 -16.00 8.73
N ILE A 75 -2.92 -16.49 7.77
CA ILE A 75 -2.62 -15.74 6.54
C ILE A 75 -3.84 -15.49 5.65
N THR A 76 -4.87 -16.33 5.70
CA THR A 76 -6.13 -16.12 4.96
C THR A 76 -7.08 -15.13 5.64
N LYS A 77 -6.81 -14.78 6.90
CA LYS A 77 -7.64 -13.88 7.72
C LYS A 77 -6.98 -12.52 7.97
N ILE A 78 -5.85 -12.25 7.34
CA ILE A 78 -5.15 -10.97 7.50
C ILE A 78 -6.07 -9.84 7.05
N LYS A 79 -6.22 -8.84 7.93
CA LYS A 79 -6.85 -7.56 7.61
C LYS A 79 -5.78 -6.49 7.69
N SER A 80 -5.42 -5.93 6.56
CA SER A 80 -4.45 -4.84 6.50
C SER A 80 -5.16 -3.58 6.00
N ILE A 81 -5.53 -2.74 6.96
CA ILE A 81 -6.21 -1.48 6.68
C ILE A 81 -5.23 -0.54 5.98
N ALA A 82 -5.71 0.15 4.96
CA ALA A 82 -4.93 1.12 4.18
C ALA A 82 -3.61 0.56 3.59
N ARG A 83 -3.64 -0.70 3.14
CA ARG A 83 -2.56 -1.32 2.38
C ARG A 83 -3.11 -1.81 1.05
N LEU A 84 -3.14 -0.89 0.06
CA LEU A 84 -3.75 -1.10 -1.25
C LEU A 84 -5.17 -1.68 -1.12
N GLN A 85 -5.92 -1.12 -0.18
CA GLN A 85 -7.26 -1.56 0.14
C GLN A 85 -8.26 -1.06 -0.90
N GLU A 86 -8.99 -1.98 -1.53
CA GLU A 86 -10.10 -1.63 -2.41
C GLU A 86 -11.33 -1.23 -1.58
N ILE A 87 -11.87 -0.05 -1.86
CA ILE A 87 -13.14 0.44 -1.30
C ILE A 87 -14.27 -0.03 -2.22
N LYS A 88 -15.03 -1.01 -1.77
CA LYS A 88 -16.05 -1.68 -2.60
C LYS A 88 -17.46 -1.09 -2.49
N ASN A 89 -17.75 -0.38 -1.43
CA ASN A 89 -19.06 0.27 -1.15
C ASN A 89 -18.85 1.53 -0.34
N GLY A 90 -19.90 2.28 -0.09
CA GLY A 90 -19.91 3.48 0.72
C GLY A 90 -20.03 4.78 -0.07
N LYS A 91 -20.00 5.92 0.64
CA LYS A 91 -20.29 7.24 0.05
C LYS A 91 -19.30 7.64 -1.03
N LEU A 92 -17.99 7.46 -0.77
CA LEU A 92 -16.95 7.80 -1.74
C LEU A 92 -16.97 6.88 -2.96
N LYS A 93 -17.21 5.58 -2.74
CA LYS A 93 -17.33 4.62 -3.83
C LYS A 93 -18.50 4.93 -4.77
N ASN A 94 -19.60 5.42 -4.23
CA ASN A 94 -20.78 5.79 -5.03
C ASN A 94 -20.53 6.95 -5.99
N LEU A 95 -19.53 7.81 -5.72
CA LEU A 95 -19.15 8.90 -6.63
C LEU A 95 -18.52 8.42 -7.95
N ILE A 96 -17.96 7.22 -7.97
CA ILE A 96 -17.18 6.70 -9.12
C ILE A 96 -17.85 5.52 -9.82
N LYS A 97 -19.10 5.21 -9.48
CA LYS A 97 -19.90 4.14 -10.10
C LYS A 97 -19.15 2.80 -10.19
N ASN A 98 -18.89 2.31 -11.42
CA ASN A 98 -18.26 1.02 -11.68
C ASN A 98 -16.73 1.03 -11.58
N ASN A 99 -16.10 2.20 -11.47
CA ASN A 99 -14.65 2.32 -11.36
C ASN A 99 -14.14 1.84 -9.99
N LYS A 100 -12.84 1.56 -9.88
CA LYS A 100 -12.25 1.09 -8.62
C LYS A 100 -11.66 2.24 -7.82
N LEU A 101 -11.87 2.22 -6.52
CA LEU A 101 -11.27 3.13 -5.55
C LEU A 101 -10.33 2.34 -4.66
N PHE A 102 -9.06 2.73 -4.62
CA PHE A 102 -8.07 2.18 -3.72
C PHE A 102 -7.60 3.22 -2.71
N VAL A 103 -7.31 2.76 -1.51
CA VAL A 103 -6.65 3.56 -0.48
C VAL A 103 -5.38 2.87 0.00
N ASP A 104 -4.29 3.64 0.10
CA ASP A 104 -3.00 3.16 0.60
C ASP A 104 -2.32 4.20 1.48
N GLY A 105 -1.81 3.77 2.63
CA GLY A 105 -1.14 4.65 3.60
C GLY A 105 0.37 4.80 3.40
N SER A 106 0.91 4.41 2.23
CA SER A 106 2.33 4.62 1.92
C SER A 106 2.68 6.10 1.89
N HIS A 107 3.84 6.45 2.47
CA HIS A 107 4.26 7.83 2.68
C HIS A 107 5.78 7.99 2.63
N ASN A 108 6.48 6.99 2.14
CA ASN A 108 7.93 6.97 2.00
C ASN A 108 8.35 6.33 0.67
N PRO A 109 9.60 6.51 0.21
CA PRO A 109 10.07 6.01 -1.08
C PRO A 109 9.89 4.50 -1.27
N LEU A 110 10.11 3.70 -0.23
CA LEU A 110 9.97 2.23 -0.33
C LEU A 110 8.51 1.82 -0.56
N GLY A 111 7.58 2.44 0.15
CA GLY A 111 6.14 2.24 -0.07
C GLY A 111 5.69 2.73 -1.43
N ALA A 112 6.19 3.88 -1.88
CA ALA A 112 5.91 4.41 -3.23
C ALA A 112 6.37 3.45 -4.32
N LYS A 113 7.59 2.91 -4.20
CA LYS A 113 8.14 1.91 -5.14
C LYS A 113 7.22 0.68 -5.24
N ALA A 114 6.88 0.09 -4.10
CA ALA A 114 6.02 -1.09 -4.06
C ALA A 114 4.62 -0.84 -4.66
N LEU A 115 4.05 0.35 -4.39
CA LEU A 115 2.77 0.77 -4.93
C LEU A 115 2.84 1.01 -6.44
N ALA A 116 3.91 1.65 -6.92
CA ALA A 116 4.14 1.88 -8.34
C ALA A 116 4.35 0.58 -9.13
N GLU A 117 5.06 -0.40 -8.57
CA GLU A 117 5.20 -1.74 -9.15
C GLU A 117 3.84 -2.44 -9.30
N TYR A 118 2.96 -2.31 -8.31
CA TYR A 118 1.59 -2.83 -8.45
C TYR A 118 0.81 -2.11 -9.54
N LEU A 119 0.88 -0.78 -9.62
CA LEU A 119 0.18 -0.01 -10.65
C LEU A 119 0.63 -0.41 -12.08
N ASP A 120 1.86 -0.85 -12.28
CA ASP A 120 2.36 -1.34 -13.57
C ASP A 120 1.67 -2.64 -14.01
N THR A 121 1.15 -3.43 -13.08
CA THR A 121 0.40 -4.66 -13.40
C THR A 121 -1.01 -4.39 -13.93
N LEU A 122 -1.49 -3.14 -13.81
CA LEU A 122 -2.84 -2.76 -14.19
C LEU A 122 -2.86 -2.11 -15.58
N ASN A 123 -3.59 -2.71 -16.50
CA ASN A 123 -3.80 -2.16 -17.86
C ASN A 123 -5.02 -1.22 -17.88
N CYS A 124 -4.93 -0.08 -17.19
CA CYS A 124 -5.99 0.93 -17.16
C CYS A 124 -5.41 2.31 -16.83
N LYS A 125 -6.18 3.38 -17.00
CA LYS A 125 -5.79 4.70 -16.50
C LYS A 125 -5.88 4.76 -14.99
N LYS A 126 -4.95 5.50 -14.40
CA LYS A 126 -4.75 5.60 -12.97
C LYS A 126 -4.71 7.07 -12.55
N HIS A 127 -5.60 7.45 -11.66
CA HIS A 127 -5.71 8.80 -11.13
C HIS A 127 -5.30 8.78 -9.66
N MET A 128 -4.35 9.64 -9.31
CA MET A 128 -3.85 9.70 -7.93
C MET A 128 -4.39 10.92 -7.21
N ILE A 129 -4.86 10.72 -5.97
CA ILE A 129 -5.16 11.77 -5.00
C ILE A 129 -4.13 11.65 -3.89
N LEU A 130 -3.39 12.74 -3.62
CA LEU A 130 -2.23 12.74 -2.75
C LEU A 130 -2.34 13.78 -1.64
N GLY A 131 -2.18 13.35 -0.40
CA GLY A 131 -1.97 14.21 0.76
C GLY A 131 -0.83 13.67 1.62
N MET A 132 0.11 14.53 2.01
CA MET A 132 1.34 14.10 2.70
C MET A 132 1.63 14.95 3.94
N MET A 133 2.47 14.42 4.82
CA MET A 133 3.00 15.15 5.96
C MET A 133 4.21 16.00 5.53
N LEU A 134 4.46 17.14 6.20
CA LEU A 134 5.54 18.08 5.90
C LEU A 134 6.94 17.42 5.89
N ASN A 135 7.18 16.48 6.81
CA ASN A 135 8.50 15.86 7.03
C ASN A 135 8.82 14.71 6.07
N LYS A 136 8.13 14.62 4.91
CA LYS A 136 8.36 13.56 3.93
C LYS A 136 9.09 14.09 2.69
N ASP A 137 9.81 13.20 2.01
CA ASP A 137 10.41 13.52 0.72
C ASP A 137 9.37 13.35 -0.39
N HIS A 138 8.66 14.45 -0.65
CA HIS A 138 7.53 14.49 -1.58
C HIS A 138 7.95 14.18 -3.03
N ASN A 139 9.08 14.75 -3.49
CA ASN A 139 9.55 14.55 -4.84
C ASN A 139 10.10 13.14 -5.07
N GLN A 140 10.84 12.60 -4.11
CA GLN A 140 11.31 11.22 -4.19
C GLN A 140 10.13 10.24 -4.16
N TYR A 141 9.11 10.49 -3.31
CA TYR A 141 7.88 9.70 -3.30
C TYR A 141 7.21 9.70 -4.68
N LEU A 142 7.00 10.89 -5.26
CA LEU A 142 6.30 11.03 -6.53
C LEU A 142 7.10 10.48 -7.72
N SER A 143 8.43 10.51 -7.66
CA SER A 143 9.30 10.05 -8.77
C SER A 143 9.04 8.61 -9.21
N PHE A 144 8.61 7.73 -8.29
CA PHE A 144 8.28 6.34 -8.61
C PHE A 144 7.05 6.18 -9.51
N PHE A 145 6.21 7.22 -9.60
CA PHE A 145 4.97 7.21 -10.39
C PHE A 145 5.10 7.87 -11.76
N LYS A 146 6.33 8.29 -12.16
CA LYS A 146 6.59 8.88 -13.48
C LYS A 146 6.15 7.89 -14.59
N GLY A 147 5.25 8.36 -15.47
CA GLY A 147 4.70 7.55 -16.57
C GLY A 147 3.67 6.48 -16.15
N LYS A 148 3.35 6.36 -14.86
CA LYS A 148 2.46 5.32 -14.32
C LYS A 148 1.09 5.81 -13.91
N ILE A 149 0.90 7.12 -13.78
CA ILE A 149 -0.37 7.78 -13.46
C ILE A 149 -0.75 8.78 -14.55
N ASN A 150 -2.04 8.98 -14.72
CA ASN A 150 -2.61 9.84 -15.77
C ASN A 150 -3.05 11.21 -15.26
N SER A 151 -3.28 11.34 -13.96
CA SER A 151 -3.53 12.62 -13.30
C SER A 151 -3.13 12.55 -11.82
N LEU A 152 -2.86 13.71 -11.24
CA LEU A 152 -2.55 13.90 -9.84
C LEU A 152 -3.37 15.07 -9.28
N THR A 153 -4.02 14.85 -8.16
CA THR A 153 -4.72 15.89 -7.39
C THR A 153 -4.19 15.91 -5.97
N THR A 154 -3.70 17.05 -5.51
CA THR A 154 -3.28 17.24 -4.12
C THR A 154 -4.46 17.68 -3.26
N ILE A 155 -4.49 17.20 -2.01
CA ILE A 155 -5.52 17.53 -1.03
C ILE A 155 -4.89 17.76 0.35
N ASP A 156 -5.61 18.48 1.20
CA ASP A 156 -5.26 18.61 2.61
C ASP A 156 -5.56 17.30 3.36
N ILE A 157 -4.84 17.06 4.44
CA ILE A 157 -5.18 16.01 5.40
C ILE A 157 -5.91 16.68 6.56
N PRO A 158 -7.22 16.44 6.74
CA PRO A 158 -7.99 17.08 7.79
C PRO A 158 -7.41 16.81 9.19
N ASN A 159 -7.49 17.78 10.07
CA ASN A 159 -7.10 17.69 11.48
C ASN A 159 -5.63 17.29 11.71
N GLN A 160 -4.72 17.60 10.77
CA GLN A 160 -3.29 17.28 10.86
C GLN A 160 -2.46 18.56 10.69
N GLU A 161 -2.04 19.17 11.79
CA GLU A 161 -1.22 20.41 11.79
C GLU A 161 0.12 20.26 11.07
N ASN A 162 0.70 19.04 11.10
CA ASN A 162 1.96 18.72 10.44
C ASN A 162 1.78 18.20 9.00
N ALA A 163 0.60 18.33 8.41
CA ALA A 163 0.39 18.06 7.00
C ALA A 163 0.85 19.26 6.15
N ILE A 164 1.37 18.97 4.95
CA ILE A 164 1.64 20.02 3.98
C ILE A 164 0.32 20.47 3.34
N GLU A 165 0.12 21.78 3.20
CA GLU A 165 -1.06 22.34 2.55
C GLU A 165 -1.10 21.94 1.07
N ARG A 166 -2.27 21.64 0.54
CA ARG A 166 -2.47 21.10 -0.81
C ARG A 166 -1.83 21.94 -1.93
N ASN A 167 -1.92 23.29 -1.87
CA ASN A 167 -1.33 24.13 -2.91
C ASN A 167 0.20 24.21 -2.76
N GLU A 168 0.71 24.19 -1.54
CA GLU A 168 2.14 24.09 -1.28
C GLU A 168 2.68 22.75 -1.79
N LEU A 169 1.99 21.65 -1.52
CA LEU A 169 2.34 20.33 -2.04
C LEU A 169 2.33 20.33 -3.58
N LYS A 170 1.26 20.84 -4.21
CA LYS A 170 1.17 20.99 -5.66
C LYS A 170 2.38 21.74 -6.23
N ASN A 171 2.77 22.86 -5.62
CA ASN A 171 3.87 23.71 -6.11
C ASN A 171 5.25 23.07 -5.92
N LYS A 172 5.42 22.25 -4.88
CA LYS A 172 6.66 21.49 -4.63
C LYS A 172 6.84 20.30 -5.54
N LEU A 173 5.75 19.68 -5.96
CA LEU A 173 5.82 18.47 -6.77
C LEU A 173 6.15 18.79 -8.22
N LYS A 174 7.08 18.00 -8.79
CA LYS A 174 7.46 18.09 -10.19
C LYS A 174 7.41 16.70 -10.82
N LEU A 175 6.50 16.51 -11.75
CA LEU A 175 6.41 15.32 -12.57
C LEU A 175 6.19 15.74 -14.02
N GLU A 176 7.21 15.56 -14.83
CA GLU A 176 7.20 15.98 -16.23
C GLU A 176 6.05 15.32 -17.00
N GLY A 177 5.31 16.11 -17.78
CA GLY A 177 4.19 15.62 -18.58
C GLY A 177 2.91 15.35 -17.81
N LEU A 178 2.85 15.68 -16.50
CA LEU A 178 1.66 15.50 -15.69
C LEU A 178 1.15 16.83 -15.13
N GLU A 179 -0.11 17.16 -15.42
CA GLU A 179 -0.78 18.28 -14.78
C GLU A 179 -1.16 17.90 -13.34
N ILE A 180 -0.78 18.75 -12.39
CA ILE A 180 -1.08 18.56 -10.97
C ILE A 180 -2.19 19.54 -10.58
N ASN A 181 -3.32 19.01 -10.20
CA ASN A 181 -4.47 19.76 -9.68
C ASN A 181 -4.46 19.82 -8.15
N SER A 182 -5.30 20.68 -7.58
CA SER A 182 -5.48 20.80 -6.14
C SER A 182 -6.97 20.93 -5.82
N LYS A 183 -7.45 20.22 -4.79
CA LYS A 183 -8.84 20.28 -4.33
C LYS A 183 -8.90 20.31 -2.81
N PRO A 184 -9.89 20.99 -2.22
CA PRO A 184 -9.96 21.16 -0.76
C PRO A 184 -10.43 19.91 -0.01
N SER A 185 -11.11 18.98 -0.68
CA SER A 185 -11.66 17.78 -0.04
C SER A 185 -11.47 16.52 -0.89
N ILE A 186 -11.56 15.36 -0.25
CA ILE A 186 -11.52 14.05 -0.90
C ILE A 186 -12.67 13.92 -1.90
N GLN A 187 -13.88 14.35 -1.51
CA GLN A 187 -15.07 14.26 -2.35
C GLN A 187 -14.93 15.12 -3.62
N GLU A 188 -14.46 16.36 -3.47
CA GLU A 188 -14.22 17.23 -4.61
C GLU A 188 -13.10 16.73 -5.51
N ALA A 189 -12.02 16.19 -4.93
CA ALA A 189 -10.95 15.58 -5.69
C ALA A 189 -11.47 14.39 -6.54
N ILE A 190 -12.22 13.48 -5.94
CA ILE A 190 -12.85 12.35 -6.64
C ILE A 190 -13.78 12.85 -7.75
N SER A 191 -14.70 13.78 -7.43
CA SER A 191 -15.71 14.27 -8.38
C SER A 191 -15.12 15.08 -9.53
N SER A 192 -13.93 15.66 -9.37
CA SER A 192 -13.26 16.44 -10.41
C SER A 192 -12.54 15.61 -11.47
N ILE A 193 -12.37 14.31 -11.23
CA ILE A 193 -11.70 13.41 -12.17
C ILE A 193 -12.70 12.94 -13.24
N PRO A 194 -12.47 13.22 -14.54
CA PRO A 194 -13.36 12.79 -15.62
C PRO A 194 -13.13 11.30 -15.94
N LEU A 195 -13.63 10.42 -15.06
CA LEU A 195 -13.45 8.97 -15.19
C LEU A 195 -14.21 8.41 -16.40
N LYS A 196 -13.52 7.54 -17.14
CA LYS A 196 -14.11 6.61 -18.09
C LYS A 196 -14.25 5.22 -17.47
N ASP A 197 -14.87 4.30 -18.18
CA ASP A 197 -15.02 2.92 -17.71
C ASP A 197 -13.66 2.23 -17.53
N ASN A 198 -13.55 1.39 -16.51
CA ASN A 198 -12.36 0.63 -16.17
C ASN A 198 -11.14 1.48 -15.75
N GLU A 199 -11.33 2.70 -15.29
CA GLU A 199 -10.26 3.50 -14.68
C GLU A 199 -10.23 3.33 -13.15
N ILE A 200 -9.14 3.72 -12.52
CA ILE A 200 -9.00 3.62 -11.07
C ILE A 200 -8.62 4.94 -10.44
N ILE A 201 -9.08 5.15 -9.21
CA ILE A 201 -8.58 6.20 -8.31
C ILE A 201 -7.79 5.54 -7.19
N LEU A 202 -6.61 6.08 -6.91
CA LEU A 202 -5.77 5.73 -5.79
C LEU A 202 -5.61 6.94 -4.87
N ILE A 203 -6.03 6.83 -3.62
CA ILE A 203 -5.81 7.86 -2.58
C ILE A 203 -4.66 7.39 -1.70
N THR A 204 -3.59 8.20 -1.59
CA THR A 204 -2.35 7.79 -0.91
C THR A 204 -1.54 8.96 -0.35
N GLY A 205 -0.39 8.67 0.30
CA GLY A 205 0.58 9.62 0.81
C GLY A 205 0.61 9.75 2.34
N SER A 206 -0.40 9.23 3.05
CA SER A 206 -0.44 9.27 4.51
C SER A 206 -1.40 8.22 5.08
N LEU A 207 -1.05 7.65 6.23
CA LEU A 207 -1.98 6.82 7.02
C LEU A 207 -3.12 7.65 7.61
N TYR A 208 -2.87 8.92 7.95
CA TYR A 208 -3.92 9.82 8.42
C TYR A 208 -4.96 10.09 7.33
N LEU A 209 -4.51 10.37 6.11
CA LEU A 209 -5.41 10.51 4.96
C LEU A 209 -6.19 9.22 4.70
N ALA A 210 -5.54 8.08 4.77
CA ALA A 210 -6.21 6.80 4.61
C ALA A 210 -7.29 6.56 5.68
N GLY A 211 -7.04 6.97 6.92
CA GLY A 211 -8.03 6.97 8.01
C GLY A 211 -9.24 7.84 7.69
N GLU A 212 -9.02 9.06 7.19
CA GLU A 212 -10.11 9.97 6.78
C GLU A 212 -10.96 9.38 5.64
N VAL A 213 -10.32 8.76 4.63
CA VAL A 213 -11.04 8.07 3.55
C VAL A 213 -11.96 6.98 4.09
N LEU A 214 -11.48 6.20 5.06
CA LEU A 214 -12.25 5.10 5.65
C LEU A 214 -13.39 5.61 6.55
N ASN A 215 -13.19 6.74 7.23
CA ASN A 215 -14.21 7.36 8.07
C ASN A 215 -15.33 8.02 7.24
N LEU A 216 -14.99 8.59 6.08
CA LEU A 216 -15.95 9.25 5.19
C LEU A 216 -16.78 8.28 4.35
N ASN A 217 -16.28 7.07 4.18
CA ASN A 217 -16.88 6.06 3.32
C ASN A 217 -17.87 5.18 4.07
#